data_03b01177fce484bc46a88315b3e8c6cc
#
_entry.id   03b01177fce484bc46a88315b3e8c6cc
#
_cell.length_a   1.000
_cell.length_b   1.000
_cell.length_c   1.000
_cell.angle_alpha   90.00
_cell.angle_beta   90.00
_cell.angle_gamma   90.00
#
_symmetry.space_group_name_H-M   'P 1'
#
loop_
_entity.id
_entity.type
_entity.pdbx_description
1 polymer ?
#
loop_
_entity_poly.entity_id
_entity_poly.type
_entity_poly.pdbx_seq_one_letter_code
_entity_poly.pdbx_strand_id
1 'polypeptide(L)'
;MAFQYPNNRVPTTKDGIPYVWGGGDTTTVPSNELKLVHPNPGISDELTNGANALAIGCGKIVAGAYNDDDAGSGAGVVHVWNLDGTGHFTITASDAGTNDYFGYSVAIDEKYQKIIVGAYLWDGTFGNQGRVYIYDIDGSNEVTIDSPTELSNGYFGRMVAAGNGIAVVGDYRATIGSDSFAGQVVKINLSDYSTISDSDPTGSGANNQYGEEVAVGNNRIIATNPQESTTDYGHLILYDQNLNFLKRIDNPFPQSSDKFGLGKLAIGSGRIVVGSNLDDPDGLSDQGSVYVYDLNGNYVGECEQPDPSSGDAFGTSVAIGSGRIVVGAYLADENGVNSGCAYVYDLDCNFITKLIGSDTVEGDAFGYAVAIGNGKIAVSARYADAGAENSGAVYVYDTPYNYTMHDALEYHKGEK
;
A
#
# COMPACT_ATOMS: atom_id res chain seq x y z
N MET A 1 -23.55 -1.66 37.62
CA MET A 1 -24.60 -2.42 36.91
C MET A 1 -24.26 -2.33 35.45
N ALA A 2 -23.91 -3.44 34.82
CA ALA A 2 -23.68 -3.45 33.36
C ALA A 2 -25.06 -3.44 32.68
N PHE A 3 -25.33 -2.43 31.87
CA PHE A 3 -26.51 -2.42 31.03
C PHE A 3 -26.28 -3.39 29.86
N GLN A 4 -27.05 -4.46 29.85
CA GLN A 4 -27.07 -5.43 28.78
C GLN A 4 -28.22 -5.07 27.83
N TYR A 5 -27.91 -4.61 26.61
CA TYR A 5 -28.94 -4.38 25.62
C TYR A 5 -29.32 -5.68 24.92
N PRO A 6 -30.60 -5.99 24.76
CA PRO A 6 -31.03 -7.16 23.99
C PRO A 6 -30.60 -6.98 22.51
N ASN A 7 -29.96 -8.00 21.95
CA ASN A 7 -29.55 -8.09 20.55
C ASN A 7 -28.35 -7.26 20.13
N ASN A 8 -27.40 -6.96 21.03
CA ASN A 8 -26.15 -6.24 20.69
C ASN A 8 -26.32 -4.96 19.84
N ARG A 9 -27.48 -4.31 19.90
CA ARG A 9 -27.75 -3.05 19.19
C ARG A 9 -27.72 -1.88 20.14
N VAL A 10 -26.92 -0.88 19.82
CA VAL A 10 -26.96 0.43 20.45
C VAL A 10 -28.08 1.25 19.76
N PRO A 11 -28.88 2.07 20.47
CA PRO A 11 -29.91 2.89 19.87
C PRO A 11 -29.31 3.83 18.79
N THR A 12 -30.04 3.99 17.69
CA THR A 12 -29.67 4.97 16.64
C THR A 12 -29.67 6.39 17.20
N THR A 13 -28.71 7.20 16.80
CA THR A 13 -28.72 8.65 17.12
C THR A 13 -29.86 9.37 16.38
N LYS A 14 -30.12 10.61 16.75
CA LYS A 14 -31.15 11.47 16.15
C LYS A 14 -30.98 11.63 14.62
N ASP A 15 -29.79 11.39 14.10
CA ASP A 15 -29.42 11.51 12.69
C ASP A 15 -29.38 10.16 11.93
N GLY A 16 -29.87 9.07 12.58
CA GLY A 16 -30.06 7.77 11.92
C GLY A 16 -28.80 6.95 11.67
N ILE A 17 -27.64 7.29 12.28
CA ILE A 17 -26.41 6.51 12.12
C ILE A 17 -26.49 5.26 13.02
N PRO A 18 -26.50 4.03 12.47
CA PRO A 18 -26.55 2.83 13.28
C PRO A 18 -25.17 2.53 13.87
N TYR A 19 -25.11 2.30 15.18
CA TYR A 19 -23.95 1.69 15.83
C TYR A 19 -24.16 0.20 15.94
N VAL A 20 -23.29 -0.59 15.33
CA VAL A 20 -23.28 -2.05 15.47
C VAL A 20 -22.07 -2.46 16.30
N TRP A 21 -22.30 -3.09 17.42
CA TRP A 21 -21.31 -3.80 18.20
C TRP A 21 -21.35 -5.28 17.84
N GLY A 22 -20.29 -5.77 17.23
CA GLY A 22 -20.00 -7.21 17.13
C GLY A 22 -20.92 -8.01 16.20
N GLY A 23 -20.35 -8.48 15.12
CA GLY A 23 -20.81 -9.64 14.35
C GLY A 23 -22.18 -9.51 13.73
N GLY A 24 -22.23 -9.06 12.49
CA GLY A 24 -23.44 -9.10 11.69
C GLY A 24 -23.32 -8.21 10.46
N ASP A 25 -23.41 -8.84 9.35
CA ASP A 25 -23.55 -8.34 8.00
C ASP A 25 -24.05 -6.89 7.94
N THR A 26 -23.14 -5.93 7.78
CA THR A 26 -23.47 -4.55 7.47
C THR A 26 -22.59 -4.08 6.35
N THR A 27 -22.99 -4.41 5.13
CA THR A 27 -22.58 -3.70 3.92
C THR A 27 -23.13 -2.27 4.01
N THR A 28 -22.49 -1.43 4.82
CA THR A 28 -22.74 0.00 4.78
C THR A 28 -21.62 0.63 3.97
N VAL A 29 -21.93 0.97 2.72
CA VAL A 29 -21.14 1.95 1.98
C VAL A 29 -21.00 3.16 2.92
N PRO A 30 -19.76 3.58 3.30
CA PRO A 30 -19.61 4.77 4.12
C PRO A 30 -20.30 5.94 3.46
N SER A 31 -21.10 6.70 4.20
CA SER A 31 -21.99 7.75 3.70
C SER A 31 -21.27 8.94 3.05
N ASN A 32 -19.93 8.96 3.00
CA ASN A 32 -19.08 10.05 2.52
C ASN A 32 -18.04 9.55 1.50
N GLU A 33 -18.45 8.74 0.54
CA GLU A 33 -17.57 8.34 -0.56
C GLU A 33 -17.28 9.53 -1.49
N LEU A 34 -16.00 9.74 -1.81
CA LEU A 34 -15.54 10.65 -2.84
C LEU A 34 -14.82 9.84 -3.91
N LYS A 35 -15.23 9.93 -5.16
CA LYS A 35 -14.56 9.29 -6.29
C LYS A 35 -13.61 10.28 -6.97
N LEU A 36 -12.34 9.94 -7.06
CA LEU A 36 -11.31 10.66 -7.82
C LEU A 36 -11.04 9.90 -9.11
N VAL A 37 -10.97 10.63 -10.21
CA VAL A 37 -10.75 10.08 -11.54
C VAL A 37 -9.69 10.91 -12.27
N HIS A 38 -9.06 10.33 -13.26
CA HIS A 38 -8.18 11.05 -14.18
C HIS A 38 -8.98 12.14 -14.90
N PRO A 39 -8.60 13.42 -14.83
CA PRO A 39 -9.39 14.50 -15.44
C PRO A 39 -9.51 14.48 -16.96
N ASN A 40 -8.54 13.85 -17.64
CA ASN A 40 -8.52 13.68 -19.08
C ASN A 40 -8.09 12.24 -19.43
N PRO A 41 -8.93 11.24 -19.11
CA PRO A 41 -8.50 9.85 -19.18
C PRO A 41 -8.33 9.37 -20.62
N GLY A 42 -7.18 8.75 -20.88
CA GLY A 42 -6.95 7.89 -22.03
C GLY A 42 -7.43 6.46 -21.77
N ILE A 43 -7.48 5.65 -22.85
CA ILE A 43 -7.77 4.21 -22.70
C ILE A 43 -6.56 3.55 -22.01
N SER A 44 -6.81 2.82 -20.94
CA SER A 44 -5.79 2.10 -20.18
C SER A 44 -4.69 2.98 -19.54
N ASP A 45 -5.02 4.22 -19.16
CA ASP A 45 -4.13 5.03 -18.30
C ASP A 45 -3.94 4.38 -16.92
N GLU A 46 -4.93 3.56 -16.53
CA GLU A 46 -4.85 2.65 -15.38
C GLU A 46 -4.37 3.36 -14.10
N LEU A 47 -5.09 4.40 -13.70
CA LEU A 47 -4.82 5.12 -12.46
C LEU A 47 -4.66 4.12 -11.29
N THR A 48 -3.49 4.14 -10.62
CA THR A 48 -3.12 3.26 -9.50
C THR A 48 -2.84 1.78 -9.85
N ASN A 49 -2.55 1.44 -11.10
CA ASN A 49 -2.19 0.05 -11.47
C ASN A 49 -0.73 -0.33 -11.09
N GLY A 50 0.07 0.62 -10.65
CA GLY A 50 1.45 0.34 -10.19
C GLY A 50 1.49 -0.44 -8.87
N ALA A 51 2.64 -1.01 -8.57
CA ALA A 51 2.83 -1.88 -7.40
C ALA A 51 2.54 -1.18 -6.06
N ASN A 52 2.80 0.13 -5.94
CA ASN A 52 2.50 0.96 -4.77
C ASN A 52 2.11 2.37 -5.23
N ALA A 53 1.09 2.45 -6.08
CA ALA A 53 0.76 3.66 -6.81
C ALA A 53 -0.26 4.58 -6.08
N LEU A 54 -0.47 4.41 -4.78
CA LEU A 54 -1.42 5.21 -3.99
C LEU A 54 -0.85 5.56 -2.62
N ALA A 55 -0.87 6.84 -2.26
CA ALA A 55 -0.41 7.33 -0.96
C ALA A 55 -1.28 8.48 -0.43
N ILE A 56 -1.39 8.59 0.90
CA ILE A 56 -2.04 9.70 1.61
C ILE A 56 -1.07 10.28 2.64
N GLY A 57 -0.85 11.58 2.61
CA GLY A 57 -0.01 12.29 3.58
C GLY A 57 0.00 13.79 3.30
N CYS A 58 0.41 14.60 4.26
CA CYS A 58 0.52 16.06 4.12
C CYS A 58 -0.77 16.74 3.60
N GLY A 59 -1.95 16.18 3.88
CA GLY A 59 -3.22 16.70 3.36
C GLY A 59 -3.46 16.43 1.88
N LYS A 60 -2.71 15.50 1.28
CA LYS A 60 -2.79 15.12 -0.14
C LYS A 60 -3.11 13.64 -0.31
N ILE A 61 -3.72 13.33 -1.47
CA ILE A 61 -3.83 12.01 -2.06
C ILE A 61 -2.99 12.02 -3.32
N VAL A 62 -2.08 11.07 -3.44
CA VAL A 62 -1.13 10.92 -4.57
C VAL A 62 -1.40 9.58 -5.23
N ALA A 63 -1.65 9.59 -6.54
CA ALA A 63 -1.92 8.39 -7.32
C ALA A 63 -1.08 8.38 -8.60
N GLY A 64 -0.39 7.29 -8.85
CA GLY A 64 0.39 7.08 -10.06
C GLY A 64 -0.46 6.49 -11.19
N ALA A 65 -0.24 6.94 -12.40
CA ALA A 65 -0.77 6.42 -13.66
C ALA A 65 0.41 6.14 -14.60
N TYR A 66 1.07 5.01 -14.41
CA TYR A 66 2.34 4.75 -15.09
C TYR A 66 2.21 4.49 -16.60
N ASN A 67 1.02 4.10 -17.06
CA ASN A 67 0.72 3.91 -18.49
C ASN A 67 0.23 5.19 -19.17
N ASP A 68 0.04 6.27 -18.42
CA ASP A 68 -0.44 7.55 -18.95
C ASP A 68 0.48 8.08 -20.07
N ASP A 69 -0.13 8.45 -21.19
CA ASP A 69 0.56 8.89 -22.42
C ASP A 69 0.67 10.43 -22.54
N ASP A 70 0.16 11.22 -21.58
CA ASP A 70 0.14 12.70 -21.64
C ASP A 70 1.55 13.31 -21.74
N ALA A 71 2.57 12.67 -21.15
CA ALA A 71 3.97 13.09 -21.22
C ALA A 71 4.76 12.35 -22.32
N GLY A 72 4.15 11.39 -23.02
CA GLY A 72 4.73 10.49 -24.01
C GLY A 72 4.27 9.06 -23.78
N SER A 73 4.32 8.20 -24.79
CA SER A 73 3.78 6.85 -24.70
C SER A 73 4.36 6.06 -23.53
N GLY A 74 3.51 5.68 -22.54
CA GLY A 74 3.90 5.00 -21.31
C GLY A 74 4.92 5.76 -20.47
N ALA A 75 5.03 7.08 -20.64
CA ALA A 75 5.95 7.90 -19.86
C ALA A 75 5.51 7.93 -18.38
N GLY A 76 4.20 7.96 -18.15
CA GLY A 76 3.57 7.96 -16.86
C GLY A 76 3.41 9.34 -16.24
N VAL A 77 2.40 9.48 -15.40
CA VAL A 77 2.04 10.72 -14.70
C VAL A 77 1.67 10.39 -13.25
N VAL A 78 1.90 11.32 -12.34
CA VAL A 78 1.41 11.25 -10.96
C VAL A 78 0.37 12.35 -10.76
N HIS A 79 -0.81 11.96 -10.29
CA HIS A 79 -1.91 12.85 -9.94
C HIS A 79 -1.91 13.15 -8.45
N VAL A 80 -2.15 14.41 -8.10
CA VAL A 80 -2.19 14.89 -6.72
C VAL A 80 -3.46 15.69 -6.48
N TRP A 81 -4.21 15.34 -5.43
CA TRP A 81 -5.40 16.06 -4.98
C TRP A 81 -5.28 16.43 -3.50
N ASN A 82 -6.06 17.42 -3.08
CA ASN A 82 -6.38 17.61 -1.67
C ASN A 82 -7.28 16.45 -1.17
N LEU A 83 -7.39 16.26 0.14
CA LEU A 83 -8.23 15.21 0.74
C LEU A 83 -9.73 15.30 0.40
N ASP A 84 -10.19 16.47 -0.02
CA ASP A 84 -11.57 16.75 -0.45
C ASP A 84 -11.77 16.64 -1.97
N GLY A 85 -10.74 16.19 -2.70
CA GLY A 85 -10.74 16.04 -4.17
C GLY A 85 -10.50 17.35 -4.94
N THR A 86 -10.34 18.48 -4.26
CA THR A 86 -10.01 19.76 -4.91
C THR A 86 -8.50 19.91 -5.15
N GLY A 87 -8.10 21.00 -5.82
CA GLY A 87 -6.68 21.39 -5.96
C GLY A 87 -5.83 20.36 -6.74
N HIS A 88 -6.46 19.68 -7.71
CA HIS A 88 -5.76 18.72 -8.57
C HIS A 88 -4.63 19.37 -9.36
N PHE A 89 -3.49 18.68 -9.41
CA PHE A 89 -2.37 18.95 -10.33
C PHE A 89 -1.66 17.64 -10.66
N THR A 90 -0.83 17.66 -11.68
CA THR A 90 -0.02 16.52 -12.13
C THR A 90 1.46 16.78 -11.94
N ILE A 91 2.23 15.71 -11.76
CA ILE A 91 3.69 15.68 -11.78
C ILE A 91 4.13 14.75 -12.91
N THR A 92 5.05 15.21 -13.73
CA THR A 92 5.75 14.41 -14.74
C THR A 92 7.25 14.53 -14.54
N ALA A 93 8.02 13.51 -14.91
CA ALA A 93 9.47 13.59 -14.87
C ALA A 93 9.99 14.63 -15.89
N SER A 94 11.00 15.41 -15.51
CA SER A 94 11.60 16.41 -16.42
C SER A 94 12.32 15.78 -17.61
N ASP A 95 12.71 14.52 -17.51
CA ASP A 95 13.38 13.69 -18.52
C ASP A 95 12.50 12.49 -18.95
N ALA A 96 11.18 12.64 -18.88
CA ALA A 96 10.20 11.61 -19.24
C ALA A 96 10.48 11.00 -20.61
N GLY A 97 10.68 9.69 -20.65
CA GLY A 97 10.90 8.89 -21.85
C GLY A 97 9.77 7.89 -22.10
N THR A 98 9.75 7.33 -23.30
CA THR A 98 8.75 6.32 -23.68
C THR A 98 8.90 5.05 -22.85
N ASN A 99 7.81 4.63 -22.19
CA ASN A 99 7.75 3.47 -21.31
C ASN A 99 8.67 3.51 -20.07
N ASP A 100 9.00 4.69 -19.56
CA ASP A 100 9.73 4.83 -18.29
C ASP A 100 8.90 4.40 -17.09
N TYR A 101 7.57 4.45 -17.22
CA TYR A 101 6.59 4.06 -16.20
C TYR A 101 6.73 4.88 -14.91
N PHE A 102 6.90 6.21 -15.05
CA PHE A 102 6.88 7.14 -13.94
C PHE A 102 5.52 7.06 -13.19
N GLY A 103 5.54 6.98 -11.88
CA GLY A 103 4.34 6.78 -11.08
C GLY A 103 3.98 5.31 -10.82
N TYR A 104 4.82 4.34 -11.23
CA TYR A 104 4.62 2.92 -10.89
C TYR A 104 4.56 2.67 -9.39
N SER A 105 5.33 3.43 -8.62
CA SER A 105 5.26 3.46 -7.17
C SER A 105 5.34 4.90 -6.66
N VAL A 106 4.58 5.21 -5.60
CA VAL A 106 4.57 6.52 -4.96
C VAL A 106 4.58 6.40 -3.45
N ALA A 107 5.20 7.36 -2.77
CA ALA A 107 5.17 7.47 -1.31
C ALA A 107 5.23 8.94 -0.88
N ILE A 108 4.78 9.23 0.35
CA ILE A 108 4.83 10.58 0.93
C ILE A 108 5.61 10.53 2.25
N ASP A 109 6.59 11.42 2.41
CA ASP A 109 7.21 11.70 3.71
C ASP A 109 6.60 12.95 4.33
N GLU A 110 5.94 12.81 5.47
CA GLU A 110 5.30 13.93 6.17
C GLU A 110 6.30 14.86 6.86
N LYS A 111 7.51 14.38 7.21
CA LYS A 111 8.50 15.16 7.97
C LYS A 111 9.12 16.26 7.11
N TYR A 112 9.51 15.96 5.88
CA TYR A 112 10.09 16.92 4.93
C TYR A 112 9.11 17.31 3.82
N GLN A 113 7.86 16.83 3.89
CA GLN A 113 6.79 17.13 2.95
C GLN A 113 7.23 16.82 1.50
N LYS A 114 7.67 15.56 1.28
CA LYS A 114 8.17 15.10 -0.01
C LYS A 114 7.24 14.04 -0.60
N ILE A 115 7.11 14.08 -1.93
CA ILE A 115 6.56 13.00 -2.75
C ILE A 115 7.73 12.25 -3.37
N ILE A 116 7.75 10.93 -3.24
CA ILE A 116 8.73 10.03 -3.82
C ILE A 116 8.04 9.23 -4.92
N VAL A 117 8.63 9.17 -6.11
CA VAL A 117 8.06 8.52 -7.29
C VAL A 117 9.09 7.61 -7.93
N GLY A 118 8.69 6.37 -8.22
CA GLY A 118 9.51 5.43 -8.97
C GLY A 118 9.15 5.39 -10.46
N ALA A 119 10.18 5.31 -11.31
CA ALA A 119 10.12 5.05 -12.75
C ALA A 119 11.04 3.87 -13.06
N TYR A 120 10.56 2.65 -12.85
CA TYR A 120 11.42 1.47 -12.79
C TYR A 120 11.96 0.99 -14.15
N LEU A 121 11.37 1.44 -15.25
CA LEU A 121 11.86 1.17 -16.62
C LEU A 121 12.66 2.33 -17.21
N TRP A 122 12.92 3.40 -16.43
CA TRP A 122 13.71 4.52 -16.92
C TRP A 122 15.05 4.07 -17.52
N ASP A 123 15.35 4.57 -18.72
CA ASP A 123 16.56 4.29 -19.47
C ASP A 123 17.66 5.32 -19.16
N GLY A 124 18.66 4.92 -18.40
CA GLY A 124 19.85 5.72 -18.12
C GLY A 124 21.03 5.35 -19.03
N THR A 125 22.18 5.08 -18.40
CA THR A 125 23.35 4.49 -19.10
C THR A 125 23.03 3.08 -19.60
N PHE A 126 22.15 2.38 -18.91
CA PHE A 126 21.68 1.03 -19.22
C PHE A 126 20.16 1.01 -19.38
N GLY A 127 19.66 0.15 -20.30
CA GLY A 127 18.22 0.02 -20.53
C GLY A 127 17.49 -0.53 -19.33
N ASN A 128 16.33 0.04 -19.02
CA ASN A 128 15.48 -0.29 -17.87
C ASN A 128 16.25 -0.29 -16.53
N GLN A 129 17.17 0.63 -16.36
CA GLN A 129 17.95 0.78 -15.13
C GLN A 129 17.06 1.13 -13.95
N GLY A 130 16.07 2.00 -14.23
CA GLY A 130 15.16 2.55 -13.24
C GLY A 130 15.73 3.75 -12.48
N ARG A 131 14.83 4.57 -11.96
CA ARG A 131 15.15 5.84 -11.27
C ARG A 131 14.09 6.17 -10.24
N VAL A 132 14.47 6.89 -9.20
CA VAL A 132 13.57 7.49 -8.21
C VAL A 132 13.64 9.00 -8.31
N TYR A 133 12.48 9.64 -8.28
CA TYR A 133 12.31 11.09 -8.26
C TYR A 133 11.73 11.53 -6.93
N ILE A 134 12.18 12.67 -6.44
CA ILE A 134 11.73 13.27 -5.19
C ILE A 134 11.33 14.71 -5.46
N TYR A 135 10.10 15.05 -5.08
CA TYR A 135 9.52 16.38 -5.23
C TYR A 135 9.12 16.96 -3.88
N ASP A 136 8.96 18.27 -3.80
CA ASP A 136 8.21 18.87 -2.73
C ASP A 136 6.72 18.51 -2.85
N ILE A 137 5.96 18.64 -1.76
CA ILE A 137 4.53 18.24 -1.73
C ILE A 137 3.65 19.03 -2.73
N ASP A 138 4.11 20.16 -3.22
CA ASP A 138 3.47 20.98 -4.25
C ASP A 138 3.88 20.62 -5.68
N GLY A 139 4.70 19.57 -5.86
CA GLY A 139 5.21 19.09 -7.13
C GLY A 139 6.44 19.83 -7.66
N SER A 140 7.02 20.76 -6.90
CA SER A 140 8.23 21.50 -7.28
C SER A 140 9.52 20.80 -6.83
N ASN A 141 10.68 21.34 -7.23
CA ASN A 141 12.02 20.96 -6.76
C ASN A 141 12.37 19.47 -6.98
N GLU A 142 12.31 19.03 -8.24
CA GLU A 142 12.71 17.68 -8.63
C GLU A 142 14.17 17.36 -8.24
N VAL A 143 14.36 16.22 -7.62
CA VAL A 143 15.66 15.58 -7.34
C VAL A 143 15.61 14.15 -7.83
N THR A 144 16.62 13.68 -8.54
CA THR A 144 16.71 12.30 -9.06
C THR A 144 17.73 11.48 -8.29
N ILE A 145 17.43 10.22 -8.06
CA ILE A 145 18.31 9.25 -7.43
C ILE A 145 18.38 8.01 -8.32
N ASP A 146 19.59 7.66 -8.74
CA ASP A 146 19.88 6.47 -9.52
C ASP A 146 20.27 5.29 -8.59
N SER A 147 20.12 4.05 -9.10
CA SER A 147 20.57 2.87 -8.37
C SER A 147 22.09 2.93 -8.14
N PRO A 148 22.57 2.61 -6.92
CA PRO A 148 24.00 2.52 -6.66
C PRO A 148 24.68 1.37 -7.41
N THR A 149 23.93 0.41 -7.97
CA THR A 149 24.47 -0.76 -8.69
C THR A 149 24.35 -0.69 -10.21
N GLU A 150 23.78 0.37 -10.78
CA GLU A 150 23.62 0.63 -12.23
C GLU A 150 23.66 -0.63 -13.12
N LEU A 151 22.51 -1.28 -13.32
CA LEU A 151 22.38 -2.51 -14.11
C LEU A 151 21.35 -2.38 -15.22
N SER A 152 21.59 -2.99 -16.37
CA SER A 152 20.55 -3.20 -17.38
C SER A 152 19.44 -4.09 -16.80
N ASN A 153 18.18 -3.66 -16.90
CA ASN A 153 17.03 -4.27 -16.27
C ASN A 153 17.14 -4.37 -14.72
N GLY A 154 17.75 -3.36 -14.09
CA GLY A 154 17.87 -3.24 -12.64
C GLY A 154 16.54 -2.97 -11.96
N TYR A 155 15.66 -2.21 -12.62
CA TYR A 155 14.31 -1.86 -12.16
C TYR A 155 14.27 -1.10 -10.83
N PHE A 156 15.27 -0.27 -10.57
CA PHE A 156 15.32 0.60 -9.40
C PHE A 156 14.12 1.54 -9.37
N GLY A 157 13.47 1.70 -8.21
CA GLY A 157 12.24 2.47 -8.09
C GLY A 157 10.96 1.69 -8.40
N ARG A 158 11.03 0.37 -8.64
CA ARG A 158 9.82 -0.45 -8.74
C ARG A 158 9.01 -0.42 -7.45
N MET A 159 9.68 -0.33 -6.29
CA MET A 159 9.04 -0.20 -4.98
C MET A 159 9.71 0.93 -4.20
N VAL A 160 8.89 1.88 -3.73
CA VAL A 160 9.32 2.96 -2.84
C VAL A 160 8.44 3.04 -1.60
N ALA A 161 9.04 3.38 -0.47
CA ALA A 161 8.35 3.71 0.77
C ALA A 161 9.00 4.94 1.39
N ALA A 162 8.23 5.75 2.14
CA ALA A 162 8.75 6.94 2.79
C ALA A 162 8.15 7.17 4.18
N GLY A 163 8.94 7.74 5.08
CA GLY A 163 8.50 8.10 6.43
C GLY A 163 9.67 8.50 7.33
N ASN A 164 9.38 9.27 8.35
CA ASN A 164 10.37 9.73 9.34
C ASN A 164 11.57 10.51 8.77
N GLY A 165 11.48 11.04 7.56
CA GLY A 165 12.53 11.80 6.88
C GLY A 165 13.51 10.95 6.09
N ILE A 166 13.11 9.73 5.75
CA ILE A 166 13.84 8.86 4.84
C ILE A 166 12.89 8.30 3.77
N ALA A 167 13.44 7.99 2.59
CA ALA A 167 12.83 7.11 1.63
C ALA A 167 13.61 5.79 1.59
N VAL A 168 12.91 4.70 1.27
CA VAL A 168 13.49 3.38 1.11
C VAL A 168 13.05 2.83 -0.23
N VAL A 169 14.01 2.31 -0.99
CA VAL A 169 13.81 1.76 -2.33
C VAL A 169 14.25 0.31 -2.33
N GLY A 170 13.41 -0.57 -2.81
CA GLY A 170 13.79 -1.93 -3.10
C GLY A 170 14.50 -2.01 -4.46
N ASP A 171 15.73 -2.49 -4.45
CA ASP A 171 16.54 -2.74 -5.64
C ASP A 171 16.73 -4.26 -5.81
N TYR A 172 15.60 -4.94 -6.01
CA TYR A 172 15.48 -6.40 -5.92
C TYR A 172 16.25 -7.16 -7.01
N ARG A 173 16.72 -6.47 -8.04
CA ARG A 173 17.57 -7.05 -9.09
C ARG A 173 19.05 -6.71 -8.96
N ALA A 174 19.45 -6.01 -7.92
CA ALA A 174 20.85 -5.71 -7.68
C ALA A 174 21.72 -6.98 -7.70
N THR A 175 22.89 -6.87 -8.30
CA THR A 175 23.92 -7.93 -8.25
C THR A 175 24.84 -7.67 -7.07
N ILE A 176 24.89 -8.60 -6.13
CA ILE A 176 25.72 -8.51 -4.93
C ILE A 176 26.90 -9.47 -5.03
N GLY A 177 28.10 -8.91 -5.22
CA GLY A 177 29.29 -9.74 -5.49
C GLY A 177 29.16 -10.52 -6.80
N SER A 178 29.05 -11.86 -6.72
CA SER A 178 28.83 -12.76 -7.87
C SER A 178 27.36 -13.15 -8.05
N ASP A 179 26.48 -12.80 -7.12
CA ASP A 179 25.10 -13.29 -7.07
C ASP A 179 24.18 -12.33 -7.84
N SER A 180 23.78 -12.75 -9.04
CA SER A 180 22.85 -11.98 -9.89
C SER A 180 21.45 -11.99 -9.28
N PHE A 181 20.77 -10.81 -9.30
CA PHE A 181 19.42 -10.63 -8.75
C PHE A 181 19.30 -11.06 -7.29
N ALA A 182 20.38 -10.89 -6.52
CA ALA A 182 20.35 -11.13 -5.07
C ALA A 182 19.48 -10.10 -4.36
N GLY A 183 19.52 -8.85 -4.86
CA GLY A 183 18.74 -7.74 -4.34
C GLY A 183 19.43 -6.99 -3.20
N GLN A 184 18.99 -5.77 -3.00
CA GLN A 184 19.38 -4.89 -1.89
C GLN A 184 18.25 -3.91 -1.54
N VAL A 185 18.39 -3.27 -0.40
CA VAL A 185 17.56 -2.15 0.04
C VAL A 185 18.40 -0.89 0.03
N VAL A 186 17.90 0.16 -0.60
CA VAL A 186 18.55 1.48 -0.63
C VAL A 186 17.75 2.46 0.21
N LYS A 187 18.38 3.00 1.23
CA LYS A 187 17.84 4.09 2.05
C LYS A 187 18.36 5.43 1.55
N ILE A 188 17.48 6.40 1.39
CA ILE A 188 17.75 7.79 1.00
C ILE A 188 17.41 8.68 2.20
N ASN A 189 18.33 9.51 2.63
CA ASN A 189 18.04 10.52 3.64
C ASN A 189 17.45 11.77 2.95
N LEU A 190 16.22 12.13 3.26
CA LEU A 190 15.51 13.22 2.59
C LEU A 190 15.98 14.64 2.98
N SER A 191 16.90 14.78 3.94
CA SER A 191 17.47 16.08 4.30
C SER A 191 18.66 16.51 3.43
N ASP A 192 19.40 15.56 2.87
CA ASP A 192 20.63 15.79 2.10
C ASP A 192 20.76 14.88 0.87
N TYR A 193 19.77 13.99 0.66
CA TYR A 193 19.71 13.01 -0.40
C TYR A 193 20.87 12.00 -0.44
N SER A 194 21.59 11.86 0.67
CA SER A 194 22.61 10.81 0.82
C SER A 194 21.98 9.42 0.85
N THR A 195 22.66 8.45 0.25
CA THR A 195 22.21 7.06 0.15
C THR A 195 23.12 6.10 0.89
N ILE A 196 22.53 5.07 1.47
CA ILE A 196 23.23 3.87 1.96
C ILE A 196 22.42 2.66 1.52
N SER A 197 23.10 1.53 1.26
CA SER A 197 22.43 0.27 0.88
C SER A 197 22.88 -0.88 1.77
N ASP A 198 22.03 -1.89 1.88
CA ASP A 198 22.32 -3.16 2.55
C ASP A 198 21.72 -4.31 1.75
N SER A 199 22.44 -5.41 1.69
CA SER A 199 21.96 -6.69 1.15
C SER A 199 21.38 -7.53 2.28
N ASP A 200 20.70 -8.62 1.95
CA ASP A 200 20.15 -9.53 2.98
C ASP A 200 21.26 -10.01 3.95
N PRO A 201 21.23 -9.58 5.24
CA PRO A 201 22.23 -9.95 6.22
C PRO A 201 22.14 -11.40 6.69
N THR A 202 21.09 -12.13 6.33
CA THR A 202 20.88 -13.54 6.71
C THR A 202 21.35 -14.52 5.66
N GLY A 203 21.74 -14.02 4.48
CA GLY A 203 22.35 -14.77 3.41
C GLY A 203 21.80 -14.37 2.05
N SER A 204 22.58 -13.61 1.29
CA SER A 204 22.27 -13.34 -0.12
C SER A 204 22.53 -14.59 -0.95
N GLY A 205 21.68 -14.83 -1.94
CA GLY A 205 21.85 -15.86 -2.95
C GLY A 205 21.36 -15.37 -4.30
N ALA A 206 21.85 -15.96 -5.38
CA ALA A 206 21.39 -15.63 -6.72
C ALA A 206 19.86 -15.84 -6.83
N ASN A 207 19.17 -14.85 -7.40
CA ASN A 207 17.71 -14.82 -7.60
C ASN A 207 16.86 -14.75 -6.31
N ASN A 208 17.40 -14.36 -5.17
CA ASN A 208 16.62 -14.17 -3.95
C ASN A 208 15.65 -12.98 -4.05
N GLN A 209 15.97 -12.01 -4.89
CA GLN A 209 15.12 -10.81 -5.13
C GLN A 209 14.85 -10.02 -3.83
N TYR A 210 15.80 -9.96 -2.93
CA TYR A 210 15.68 -9.21 -1.69
C TYR A 210 15.35 -7.75 -1.93
N GLY A 211 14.36 -7.21 -1.21
CA GLY A 211 13.86 -5.85 -1.41
C GLY A 211 12.76 -5.75 -2.49
N GLU A 212 12.11 -6.85 -2.87
CA GLU A 212 10.97 -6.80 -3.79
C GLU A 212 9.82 -5.93 -3.22
N GLU A 213 9.57 -6.04 -1.90
CA GLU A 213 8.68 -5.14 -1.15
C GLU A 213 9.44 -4.50 0.00
N VAL A 214 9.13 -3.23 0.29
CA VAL A 214 9.72 -2.46 1.39
C VAL A 214 8.66 -1.59 2.08
N ALA A 215 8.81 -1.39 3.39
CA ALA A 215 8.02 -0.41 4.12
C ALA A 215 8.86 0.32 5.17
N VAL A 216 8.47 1.55 5.50
CA VAL A 216 9.11 2.37 6.52
C VAL A 216 8.08 3.10 7.39
N GLY A 217 8.30 3.11 8.68
CA GLY A 217 7.44 3.79 9.66
C GLY A 217 7.91 3.51 11.08
N ASN A 218 7.50 4.32 12.06
CA ASN A 218 7.81 4.14 13.48
C ASN A 218 9.32 3.84 13.77
N ASN A 219 10.24 4.47 13.03
CA ASN A 219 11.70 4.26 13.10
C ASN A 219 12.12 2.81 12.77
N ARG A 220 11.39 2.14 11.92
CA ARG A 220 11.68 0.80 11.40
C ARG A 220 11.65 0.80 9.88
N ILE A 221 12.46 -0.07 9.31
CA ILE A 221 12.45 -0.45 7.90
C ILE A 221 12.22 -1.95 7.86
N ILE A 222 11.38 -2.42 6.94
CA ILE A 222 11.20 -3.84 6.68
C ILE A 222 11.30 -4.09 5.18
N ALA A 223 11.90 -5.21 4.80
CA ALA A 223 12.05 -5.64 3.41
C ALA A 223 11.80 -7.13 3.27
N THR A 224 11.29 -7.55 2.12
CA THR A 224 11.03 -8.95 1.82
C THR A 224 12.23 -9.62 1.15
N ASN A 225 12.37 -10.91 1.40
CA ASN A 225 13.11 -11.86 0.58
C ASN A 225 12.14 -12.98 0.18
N PRO A 226 11.39 -12.84 -0.93
CA PRO A 226 10.31 -13.77 -1.26
C PRO A 226 10.79 -15.09 -1.84
N GLN A 227 12.05 -15.17 -2.33
CA GLN A 227 12.58 -16.34 -3.00
C GLN A 227 13.81 -16.89 -2.27
N GLU A 228 13.62 -17.50 -1.10
CA GLU A 228 14.69 -18.21 -0.44
C GLU A 228 15.00 -19.53 -1.17
N SER A 229 16.24 -19.70 -1.61
CA SER A 229 16.73 -20.66 -2.61
C SER A 229 16.42 -22.16 -2.41
N THR A 230 15.77 -22.56 -1.32
CA THR A 230 15.52 -23.98 -1.01
C THR A 230 14.06 -24.34 -0.70
N THR A 231 13.21 -23.41 -0.32
CA THR A 231 11.85 -23.69 0.17
C THR A 231 10.75 -22.79 -0.42
N ASP A 232 11.10 -21.65 -1.01
CA ASP A 232 10.18 -20.61 -1.52
C ASP A 232 9.14 -20.14 -0.48
N TYR A 233 9.46 -20.25 0.84
CA TYR A 233 8.55 -19.77 1.89
C TYR A 233 8.59 -18.25 2.06
N GLY A 234 9.71 -17.62 1.65
CA GLY A 234 9.96 -16.20 1.88
C GLY A 234 10.26 -15.86 3.34
N HIS A 235 10.86 -14.72 3.56
CA HIS A 235 11.07 -14.13 4.89
C HIS A 235 11.21 -12.62 4.81
N LEU A 236 11.15 -11.95 5.96
CA LEU A 236 11.32 -10.51 6.07
C LEU A 236 12.55 -10.18 6.90
N ILE A 237 13.18 -9.07 6.57
CA ILE A 237 14.27 -8.50 7.36
C ILE A 237 13.81 -7.16 7.96
N LEU A 238 13.89 -7.07 9.28
CA LEU A 238 13.57 -5.88 10.06
C LEU A 238 14.85 -5.13 10.42
N TYR A 239 14.86 -3.83 10.18
CA TYR A 239 15.94 -2.90 10.53
C TYR A 239 15.45 -1.77 11.44
N ASP A 240 16.42 -1.12 12.08
CA ASP A 240 16.18 0.22 12.62
C ASP A 240 16.19 1.30 11.49
N GLN A 241 15.94 2.56 11.84
CA GLN A 241 15.92 3.66 10.87
C GLN A 241 17.29 3.91 10.20
N ASN A 242 18.39 3.41 10.78
CA ASN A 242 19.74 3.60 10.25
C ASN A 242 20.20 2.45 9.35
N LEU A 243 19.28 1.52 9.03
CA LEU A 243 19.53 0.29 8.29
C LEU A 243 20.43 -0.71 9.04
N ASN A 244 20.43 -0.67 10.40
CA ASN A 244 21.06 -1.71 11.20
C ASN A 244 20.10 -2.89 11.36
N PHE A 245 20.57 -4.09 11.04
CA PHE A 245 19.81 -5.34 11.18
C PHE A 245 19.31 -5.54 12.62
N LEU A 246 18.04 -5.85 12.77
CA LEU A 246 17.41 -6.14 14.06
C LEU A 246 16.94 -7.60 14.14
N LYS A 247 16.23 -8.08 13.12
CA LYS A 247 15.62 -9.42 13.18
C LYS A 247 15.25 -9.94 11.79
N ARG A 248 15.38 -11.25 11.57
CA ARG A 248 14.69 -11.99 10.52
C ARG A 248 13.33 -12.45 11.05
N ILE A 249 12.29 -12.32 10.23
CA ILE A 249 10.92 -12.75 10.51
C ILE A 249 10.54 -13.78 9.46
N ASP A 250 10.33 -15.02 9.89
CA ASP A 250 9.90 -16.10 9.03
C ASP A 250 8.37 -16.20 8.99
N ASN A 251 7.80 -16.79 7.93
CA ASN A 251 6.37 -17.09 7.84
C ASN A 251 5.92 -17.91 9.07
N PRO A 252 4.92 -17.46 9.83
CA PRO A 252 4.46 -18.19 11.02
C PRO A 252 3.79 -19.52 10.70
N PHE A 253 3.26 -19.70 9.47
CA PHE A 253 2.53 -20.89 9.02
C PHE A 253 3.00 -21.31 7.61
N PRO A 254 4.28 -21.65 7.40
CA PRO A 254 4.86 -21.79 6.08
C PRO A 254 4.25 -22.96 5.30
N GLN A 255 3.80 -22.68 4.08
CA GLN A 255 3.43 -23.66 3.07
C GLN A 255 4.30 -23.44 1.81
N SER A 256 4.38 -24.46 0.96
CA SER A 256 5.20 -24.36 -0.26
C SER A 256 4.59 -23.32 -1.21
N SER A 257 5.42 -22.39 -1.67
CA SER A 257 5.06 -21.31 -2.60
C SER A 257 4.26 -20.13 -2.03
N ASP A 258 4.11 -20.02 -0.70
CA ASP A 258 3.43 -18.87 -0.06
C ASP A 258 4.11 -17.54 -0.36
N LYS A 259 5.43 -17.55 -0.55
CA LYS A 259 6.22 -16.33 -0.79
C LYS A 259 5.88 -15.21 0.21
N PHE A 260 6.00 -15.52 1.49
CA PHE A 260 5.64 -14.65 2.61
C PHE A 260 6.09 -13.19 2.41
N GLY A 261 5.15 -12.28 2.48
CA GLY A 261 5.37 -10.86 2.26
C GLY A 261 5.45 -10.43 0.78
N LEU A 262 5.08 -11.30 -0.18
CA LEU A 262 4.94 -10.90 -1.58
C LEU A 262 3.72 -9.98 -1.79
N GLY A 263 2.71 -10.05 -0.92
CA GLY A 263 1.73 -9.00 -0.76
C GLY A 263 2.41 -7.72 -0.22
N LYS A 264 1.65 -6.71 0.11
CA LYS A 264 2.25 -5.44 0.57
C LYS A 264 2.68 -5.48 2.02
N LEU A 265 3.60 -4.59 2.36
CA LEU A 265 4.07 -4.31 3.71
C LEU A 265 3.61 -2.93 4.17
N ALA A 266 3.25 -2.78 5.44
CA ALA A 266 2.97 -1.48 6.02
C ALA A 266 3.47 -1.39 7.47
N ILE A 267 3.97 -0.21 7.87
CA ILE A 267 4.40 0.06 9.24
C ILE A 267 3.74 1.35 9.73
N GLY A 268 2.99 1.28 10.79
CA GLY A 268 2.32 2.43 11.39
C GLY A 268 1.62 2.08 12.69
N SER A 269 1.19 3.06 13.45
CA SER A 269 0.40 2.88 14.68
C SER A 269 0.98 1.82 15.65
N GLY A 270 2.30 1.63 15.67
CA GLY A 270 2.97 0.66 16.55
C GLY A 270 2.93 -0.80 16.07
N ARG A 271 2.56 -1.06 14.83
CA ARG A 271 2.46 -2.39 14.23
C ARG A 271 3.20 -2.47 12.90
N ILE A 272 3.56 -3.68 12.51
CA ILE A 272 3.99 -4.09 11.16
C ILE A 272 2.89 -4.99 10.63
N VAL A 273 2.40 -4.71 9.43
CA VAL A 273 1.37 -5.50 8.73
C VAL A 273 1.98 -6.10 7.48
N VAL A 274 1.74 -7.38 7.27
CA VAL A 274 2.31 -8.19 6.19
C VAL A 274 1.18 -8.88 5.45
N GLY A 275 0.99 -8.54 4.18
CA GLY A 275 0.11 -9.25 3.27
C GLY A 275 0.82 -10.48 2.69
N SER A 276 0.10 -11.58 2.59
CA SER A 276 0.56 -12.84 1.99
C SER A 276 -0.58 -13.38 1.11
N ASN A 277 -0.75 -12.78 -0.05
CA ASN A 277 -1.92 -12.96 -0.90
C ASN A 277 -1.98 -14.31 -1.65
N LEU A 278 -0.93 -15.11 -1.55
CA LEU A 278 -0.86 -16.47 -2.10
C LEU A 278 -1.00 -17.56 -1.03
N ASP A 279 -1.21 -17.17 0.25
CA ASP A 279 -1.44 -18.15 1.31
C ASP A 279 -2.78 -18.88 1.08
N ASP A 280 -2.81 -20.15 1.46
CA ASP A 280 -3.97 -21.05 1.35
C ASP A 280 -4.55 -21.39 2.73
N PRO A 281 -4.99 -20.40 3.55
CA PRO A 281 -5.58 -20.71 4.84
C PRO A 281 -6.83 -21.57 4.65
N ASP A 282 -7.06 -22.50 5.57
CA ASP A 282 -8.22 -23.40 5.53
C ASP A 282 -8.36 -24.26 4.26
N GLY A 283 -7.33 -24.30 3.40
CA GLY A 283 -7.32 -25.05 2.14
C GLY A 283 -8.06 -24.36 0.98
N LEU A 284 -8.32 -23.07 1.10
CA LEU A 284 -8.81 -22.23 0.01
C LEU A 284 -7.63 -21.65 -0.76
N SER A 285 -7.45 -22.09 -2.02
CA SER A 285 -6.31 -21.69 -2.85
C SER A 285 -6.31 -20.18 -3.11
N ASP A 286 -5.14 -19.54 -2.91
CA ASP A 286 -4.90 -18.11 -3.15
C ASP A 286 -5.96 -17.19 -2.47
N GLN A 287 -6.50 -17.63 -1.33
CA GLN A 287 -7.38 -16.80 -0.52
C GLN A 287 -6.62 -15.58 -0.01
N GLY A 288 -5.40 -15.83 0.49
CA GLY A 288 -4.52 -14.84 1.12
C GLY A 288 -4.70 -14.70 2.63
N SER A 289 -3.64 -14.19 3.27
CA SER A 289 -3.58 -13.93 4.72
C SER A 289 -2.95 -12.57 5.00
N VAL A 290 -3.24 -12.02 6.19
CA VAL A 290 -2.62 -10.78 6.68
C VAL A 290 -2.13 -10.96 8.11
N TYR A 291 -0.83 -10.88 8.29
CA TYR A 291 -0.15 -11.08 9.57
C TYR A 291 0.23 -9.74 10.21
N VAL A 292 0.11 -9.66 11.53
CA VAL A 292 0.45 -8.47 12.31
C VAL A 292 1.54 -8.78 13.32
N TYR A 293 2.55 -7.90 13.38
CA TYR A 293 3.69 -7.98 14.28
C TYR A 293 3.84 -6.67 15.09
N ASP A 294 4.48 -6.77 16.24
CA ASP A 294 4.97 -5.57 16.95
C ASP A 294 6.21 -4.98 16.27
N LEU A 295 6.67 -3.80 16.71
CA LEU A 295 7.85 -3.12 16.16
C LEU A 295 9.19 -3.84 16.46
N ASN A 296 9.17 -4.93 17.22
CA ASN A 296 10.32 -5.80 17.46
C ASN A 296 10.24 -7.08 16.61
N GLY A 297 9.22 -7.18 15.73
CA GLY A 297 9.00 -8.33 14.86
C GLY A 297 8.47 -9.57 15.60
N ASN A 298 7.77 -9.41 16.73
CA ASN A 298 7.09 -10.50 17.39
C ASN A 298 5.66 -10.60 16.84
N TYR A 299 5.24 -11.80 16.49
CA TYR A 299 3.89 -12.08 16.00
C TYR A 299 2.84 -11.67 17.03
N VAL A 300 1.82 -10.94 16.59
CA VAL A 300 0.71 -10.44 17.41
C VAL A 300 -0.57 -11.20 17.07
N GLY A 301 -0.85 -11.41 15.79
CA GLY A 301 -2.07 -12.06 15.33
C GLY A 301 -2.23 -11.98 13.82
N GLU A 302 -3.37 -12.43 13.34
CA GLU A 302 -3.78 -12.46 11.95
C GLU A 302 -5.12 -11.73 11.80
N CYS A 303 -5.27 -10.95 10.74
CA CYS A 303 -6.54 -10.37 10.35
C CYS A 303 -7.24 -11.34 9.40
N GLU A 304 -8.29 -12.01 9.87
CA GLU A 304 -9.07 -12.96 9.09
C GLU A 304 -10.01 -12.24 8.13
N GLN A 305 -10.16 -12.77 6.91
CA GLN A 305 -11.18 -12.32 5.99
C GLN A 305 -12.55 -12.82 6.46
N PRO A 306 -13.56 -11.95 6.66
CA PRO A 306 -14.86 -12.36 7.24
C PRO A 306 -15.68 -13.32 6.37
N ASP A 307 -15.50 -13.27 5.06
CA ASP A 307 -16.23 -14.04 4.04
C ASP A 307 -15.27 -14.54 2.94
N PRO A 308 -14.39 -15.48 3.28
CA PRO A 308 -13.31 -15.91 2.40
C PRO A 308 -13.79 -16.78 1.24
N SER A 309 -13.17 -16.59 0.07
CA SER A 309 -13.29 -17.46 -1.10
C SER A 309 -11.93 -17.76 -1.72
N SER A 310 -11.84 -18.87 -2.44
CA SER A 310 -10.61 -19.17 -3.20
C SER A 310 -10.39 -18.11 -4.28
N GLY A 311 -9.15 -17.60 -4.32
CA GLY A 311 -8.74 -16.63 -5.33
C GLY A 311 -9.03 -15.18 -4.99
N ASP A 312 -9.57 -14.84 -3.81
CA ASP A 312 -9.87 -13.45 -3.41
C ASP A 312 -8.63 -12.56 -3.34
N ALA A 313 -7.45 -13.17 -3.16
CA ALA A 313 -6.17 -12.49 -3.03
C ALA A 313 -6.16 -11.45 -1.88
N PHE A 314 -6.75 -11.79 -0.73
CA PHE A 314 -6.76 -10.97 0.47
C PHE A 314 -5.33 -10.67 0.94
N GLY A 315 -5.02 -9.43 1.26
CA GLY A 315 -3.65 -9.02 1.60
C GLY A 315 -2.78 -8.61 0.41
N THR A 316 -3.31 -8.59 -0.83
CA THR A 316 -2.58 -8.02 -1.98
C THR A 316 -2.13 -6.58 -1.72
N SER A 317 -2.95 -5.81 -1.03
CA SER A 317 -2.59 -4.47 -0.56
C SER A 317 -2.94 -4.32 0.91
N VAL A 318 -2.05 -3.68 1.67
CA VAL A 318 -2.27 -3.36 3.08
C VAL A 318 -1.79 -1.94 3.39
N ALA A 319 -2.51 -1.26 4.27
CA ALA A 319 -2.12 0.03 4.81
C ALA A 319 -2.46 0.13 6.29
N ILE A 320 -1.69 0.91 7.05
CA ILE A 320 -1.91 1.12 8.48
C ILE A 320 -1.71 2.58 8.86
N GLY A 321 -2.68 3.15 9.54
CA GLY A 321 -2.65 4.54 10.00
C GLY A 321 -3.90 4.88 10.80
N SER A 322 -3.87 5.96 11.55
CA SER A 322 -5.04 6.43 12.33
C SER A 322 -5.67 5.35 13.23
N GLY A 323 -4.86 4.39 13.71
CA GLY A 323 -5.34 3.27 14.55
C GLY A 323 -6.15 2.22 13.79
N ARG A 324 -6.01 2.11 12.47
CA ARG A 324 -6.71 1.16 11.59
C ARG A 324 -5.73 0.44 10.68
N ILE A 325 -6.10 -0.79 10.32
CA ILE A 325 -5.51 -1.59 9.25
C ILE A 325 -6.53 -1.66 8.12
N VAL A 326 -6.09 -1.41 6.89
CA VAL A 326 -6.90 -1.55 5.68
C VAL A 326 -6.27 -2.63 4.82
N VAL A 327 -7.09 -3.57 4.33
CA VAL A 327 -6.66 -4.73 3.55
C VAL A 327 -7.48 -4.83 2.28
N GLY A 328 -6.83 -4.91 1.13
CA GLY A 328 -7.49 -5.14 -0.16
C GLY A 328 -7.63 -6.63 -0.50
N ALA A 329 -8.74 -6.98 -1.15
CA ALA A 329 -9.04 -8.26 -1.76
C ALA A 329 -9.62 -8.00 -3.16
N TYR A 330 -8.73 -7.70 -4.10
CA TYR A 330 -9.13 -7.12 -5.40
C TYR A 330 -9.81 -8.11 -6.36
N LEU A 331 -9.72 -9.41 -6.09
CA LEU A 331 -10.38 -10.46 -6.85
C LEU A 331 -11.66 -10.99 -6.19
N ALA A 332 -12.07 -10.44 -5.04
CA ALA A 332 -13.33 -10.82 -4.40
C ALA A 332 -14.53 -10.46 -5.29
N ASP A 333 -15.59 -11.28 -5.23
CA ASP A 333 -16.74 -11.26 -6.15
C ASP A 333 -17.96 -10.50 -5.58
N GLU A 334 -17.75 -9.29 -5.00
CA GLU A 334 -18.80 -8.55 -4.28
C GLU A 334 -19.94 -8.02 -5.18
N ASN A 335 -19.59 -7.35 -6.28
CA ASN A 335 -20.52 -6.76 -7.26
C ASN A 335 -20.36 -7.40 -8.65
N GLY A 336 -19.92 -8.63 -8.72
CA GLY A 336 -19.58 -9.38 -9.92
C GLY A 336 -18.17 -9.96 -9.83
N VAL A 337 -17.81 -10.83 -10.77
CA VAL A 337 -16.51 -11.53 -10.78
C VAL A 337 -15.35 -10.52 -10.77
N ASN A 338 -14.44 -10.65 -9.81
CA ASN A 338 -13.29 -9.76 -9.64
C ASN A 338 -13.65 -8.27 -9.51
N SER A 339 -14.82 -7.93 -8.99
CA SER A 339 -15.15 -6.53 -8.70
C SER A 339 -14.33 -5.95 -7.56
N GLY A 340 -13.91 -6.81 -6.63
CA GLY A 340 -13.05 -6.52 -5.50
C GLY A 340 -13.72 -5.82 -4.32
N CYS A 341 -13.02 -5.83 -3.19
CA CYS A 341 -13.39 -5.09 -1.97
C CYS A 341 -12.17 -4.75 -1.12
N ALA A 342 -12.37 -3.97 -0.05
CA ALA A 342 -11.37 -3.75 0.98
C ALA A 342 -11.99 -3.88 2.37
N TYR A 343 -11.21 -4.32 3.33
CA TYR A 343 -11.62 -4.54 4.71
C TYR A 343 -10.89 -3.61 5.66
N VAL A 344 -11.57 -3.14 6.69
CA VAL A 344 -11.00 -2.27 7.72
C VAL A 344 -11.05 -3.00 9.07
N TYR A 345 -9.91 -3.01 9.76
CA TYR A 345 -9.74 -3.62 11.08
C TYR A 345 -9.21 -2.60 12.10
N ASP A 346 -9.35 -2.91 13.36
CA ASP A 346 -8.57 -2.26 14.42
C ASP A 346 -7.14 -2.86 14.49
N LEU A 347 -6.29 -2.35 15.42
CA LEU A 347 -4.90 -2.81 15.56
C LEU A 347 -4.75 -4.21 16.18
N ASP A 348 -5.83 -4.79 16.67
CA ASP A 348 -5.90 -6.14 17.22
C ASP A 348 -6.63 -7.10 16.27
N CYS A 349 -6.75 -6.70 14.98
CA CYS A 349 -7.39 -7.47 13.90
C CYS A 349 -8.89 -7.75 14.08
N ASN A 350 -9.59 -6.97 14.91
CA ASN A 350 -11.05 -7.08 14.94
C ASN A 350 -11.63 -6.36 13.72
N PHE A 351 -12.47 -7.08 12.96
CA PHE A 351 -13.16 -6.52 11.78
C PHE A 351 -14.08 -5.36 12.16
N ILE A 352 -14.01 -4.27 11.40
CA ILE A 352 -14.82 -3.06 11.59
C ILE A 352 -15.84 -2.90 10.48
N THR A 353 -15.40 -2.90 9.22
CA THR A 353 -16.28 -2.71 8.07
C THR A 353 -15.63 -3.20 6.78
N LYS A 354 -16.45 -3.48 5.78
CA LYS A 354 -16.08 -3.73 4.39
C LYS A 354 -16.34 -2.46 3.57
N LEU A 355 -15.43 -2.13 2.66
CA LEU A 355 -15.55 -1.05 1.69
C LEU A 355 -15.74 -1.64 0.29
N ILE A 356 -16.70 -1.10 -0.44
CA ILE A 356 -17.00 -1.44 -1.82
C ILE A 356 -17.26 -0.11 -2.53
N GLY A 357 -16.73 0.11 -3.72
CA GLY A 357 -17.04 1.31 -4.49
C GLY A 357 -18.52 1.33 -4.89
N SER A 358 -19.16 2.49 -4.80
CA SER A 358 -20.62 2.61 -5.01
C SER A 358 -21.07 2.26 -6.44
N ASP A 359 -20.16 2.31 -7.41
CA ASP A 359 -20.40 2.04 -8.83
C ASP A 359 -19.41 1.03 -9.41
N THR A 360 -18.69 0.27 -8.57
CA THR A 360 -17.82 -0.82 -9.04
C THR A 360 -18.64 -1.97 -9.58
N VAL A 361 -18.14 -2.57 -10.68
CA VAL A 361 -18.74 -3.68 -11.39
C VAL A 361 -17.72 -4.80 -11.62
N GLU A 362 -18.15 -5.87 -12.30
CA GLU A 362 -17.30 -6.99 -12.69
C GLU A 362 -16.00 -6.52 -13.36
N GLY A 363 -14.87 -7.00 -12.86
CA GLY A 363 -13.53 -6.74 -13.39
C GLY A 363 -12.84 -5.47 -12.91
N ASP A 364 -13.50 -4.57 -12.16
CA ASP A 364 -12.92 -3.28 -11.73
C ASP A 364 -11.73 -3.40 -10.78
N ALA A 365 -11.60 -4.55 -10.08
CA ALA A 365 -10.50 -4.84 -9.17
C ALA A 365 -10.35 -3.79 -8.04
N PHE A 366 -11.47 -3.41 -7.38
CA PHE A 366 -11.45 -2.54 -6.21
C PHE A 366 -10.66 -3.17 -5.06
N GLY A 367 -9.80 -2.43 -4.39
CA GLY A 367 -8.91 -2.97 -3.35
C GLY A 367 -7.52 -3.34 -3.87
N TYR A 368 -7.19 -3.06 -5.15
CA TYR A 368 -5.87 -3.34 -5.71
C TYR A 368 -4.76 -2.55 -5.00
N ALA A 369 -4.98 -1.27 -4.71
CA ALA A 369 -4.12 -0.47 -3.84
C ALA A 369 -4.97 0.20 -2.76
N VAL A 370 -4.43 0.26 -1.54
CA VAL A 370 -5.05 0.94 -0.40
C VAL A 370 -4.07 1.90 0.27
N ALA A 371 -4.56 3.02 0.76
CA ALA A 371 -3.78 3.96 1.57
C ALA A 371 -4.64 4.52 2.70
N ILE A 372 -4.01 4.86 3.83
CA ILE A 372 -4.67 5.48 4.98
C ILE A 372 -3.81 6.57 5.60
N GLY A 373 -4.37 7.73 5.83
CA GLY A 373 -3.69 8.86 6.45
C GLY A 373 -4.60 10.06 6.59
N ASN A 374 -4.25 10.98 7.48
CA ASN A 374 -4.96 12.24 7.68
C ASN A 374 -6.50 12.10 7.85
N GLY A 375 -6.95 10.99 8.46
CA GLY A 375 -8.37 10.72 8.69
C GLY A 375 -9.14 10.19 7.47
N LYS A 376 -8.45 9.81 6.40
CA LYS A 376 -9.03 9.26 5.17
C LYS A 376 -8.46 7.87 4.86
N ILE A 377 -9.27 7.06 4.18
CA ILE A 377 -8.91 5.82 3.52
C ILE A 377 -9.11 6.04 2.03
N ALA A 378 -8.12 5.71 1.22
CA ALA A 378 -8.26 5.66 -0.24
C ALA A 378 -8.11 4.21 -0.71
N VAL A 379 -8.96 3.80 -1.64
CA VAL A 379 -8.99 2.47 -2.24
C VAL A 379 -9.08 2.62 -3.75
N SER A 380 -8.23 1.94 -4.49
CA SER A 380 -8.25 1.98 -5.95
C SER A 380 -9.14 0.89 -6.55
N ALA A 381 -9.75 1.18 -7.70
CA ALA A 381 -10.31 0.25 -8.65
C ALA A 381 -9.60 0.47 -9.99
N ARG A 382 -8.53 -0.31 -10.21
CA ARG A 382 -7.54 -0.01 -11.27
C ARG A 382 -8.09 -0.14 -12.69
N TYR A 383 -9.14 -0.94 -12.88
CA TYR A 383 -9.77 -1.16 -14.18
C TYR A 383 -11.16 -0.54 -14.30
N ALA A 384 -11.57 0.31 -13.34
CA ALA A 384 -12.85 1.02 -13.45
C ALA A 384 -12.89 1.89 -14.71
N ASP A 385 -14.01 1.86 -15.42
CA ASP A 385 -14.26 2.68 -16.61
C ASP A 385 -14.67 4.11 -16.21
N ALA A 386 -13.72 4.87 -15.68
CA ALA A 386 -13.94 6.19 -15.10
C ALA A 386 -13.71 7.32 -16.12
N GLY A 387 -14.49 7.31 -17.20
CA GLY A 387 -14.39 8.29 -18.29
C GLY A 387 -13.76 7.73 -19.57
N ALA A 388 -12.91 6.70 -19.47
CA ALA A 388 -12.42 5.89 -20.57
C ALA A 388 -12.29 4.43 -20.11
N GLU A 389 -12.19 3.49 -21.04
CA GLU A 389 -12.04 2.06 -20.76
C GLU A 389 -10.74 1.82 -19.96
N ASN A 390 -10.86 1.14 -18.80
CA ASN A 390 -9.75 0.84 -17.88
C ASN A 390 -8.94 2.07 -17.46
N SER A 391 -9.55 3.24 -17.33
CA SER A 391 -8.83 4.44 -16.90
C SER A 391 -8.50 4.46 -15.41
N GLY A 392 -9.19 3.63 -14.62
CA GLY A 392 -9.03 3.50 -13.17
C GLY A 392 -9.69 4.63 -12.37
N ALA A 393 -9.94 4.35 -11.08
CA ALA A 393 -10.50 5.30 -10.14
C ALA A 393 -9.94 5.10 -8.72
N VAL A 394 -10.00 6.15 -7.90
CA VAL A 394 -9.70 6.11 -6.47
C VAL A 394 -10.94 6.54 -5.69
N TYR A 395 -11.37 5.71 -4.75
CA TYR A 395 -12.49 5.97 -3.85
C TYR A 395 -11.95 6.34 -2.48
N VAL A 396 -12.42 7.45 -1.94
CA VAL A 396 -11.94 8.03 -0.68
C VAL A 396 -13.06 8.05 0.34
N TYR A 397 -12.78 7.51 1.52
CA TYR A 397 -13.71 7.39 2.63
C TYR A 397 -13.15 8.06 3.88
N ASP A 398 -14.03 8.47 4.79
CA ASP A 398 -13.61 8.86 6.12
C ASP A 398 -13.14 7.62 6.91
N THR A 399 -12.05 7.76 7.68
CA THR A 399 -11.60 6.68 8.57
C THR A 399 -12.66 6.44 9.65
N PRO A 400 -13.14 5.18 9.83
CA PRO A 400 -14.13 4.90 10.87
C PRO A 400 -13.60 5.26 12.26
N TYR A 401 -14.36 6.07 13.00
CA TYR A 401 -14.02 6.43 14.38
C TYR A 401 -14.41 5.30 15.35
N ASN A 402 -13.54 4.98 16.30
CA ASN A 402 -13.97 4.30 17.52
C ASN A 402 -14.51 5.37 18.47
N TYR A 403 -15.82 5.53 18.55
CA TYR A 403 -16.41 6.25 19.68
C TYR A 403 -16.17 5.42 20.95
N THR A 404 -15.37 5.94 21.86
CA THR A 404 -15.32 5.37 23.21
C THR A 404 -16.67 5.64 23.90
N MET A 405 -17.03 4.86 24.94
CA MET A 405 -18.22 5.18 25.75
C MET A 405 -18.18 6.62 26.30
N HIS A 406 -16.99 7.17 26.48
CA HIS A 406 -16.77 8.55 26.91
C HIS A 406 -17.20 9.56 25.84
N ASP A 407 -16.81 9.35 24.59
CA ASP A 407 -17.18 10.22 23.48
C ASP A 407 -18.69 10.18 23.20
N ALA A 408 -19.32 9.01 23.32
CA ALA A 408 -20.77 8.86 23.23
C ALA A 408 -21.51 9.62 24.35
N LEU A 409 -20.98 9.61 25.57
CA LEU A 409 -21.55 10.32 26.72
C LEU A 409 -21.39 11.85 26.59
N GLU A 410 -20.27 12.35 26.06
CA GLU A 410 -20.01 13.77 25.81
C GLU A 410 -20.92 14.31 24.68
N TYR A 411 -21.11 13.52 23.61
CA TYR A 411 -22.02 13.85 22.53
C TYR A 411 -23.49 13.98 23.01
N HIS A 412 -23.94 13.07 23.90
CA HIS A 412 -25.26 13.13 24.50
C HIS A 412 -25.46 14.28 25.47
N LYS A 413 -24.38 14.83 26.02
CA LYS A 413 -24.46 16.01 26.90
C LYS A 413 -24.47 17.34 26.12
N GLY A 414 -24.26 17.31 24.79
CA GLY A 414 -24.19 18.49 23.93
C GLY A 414 -22.96 19.37 24.18
N GLU A 415 -21.87 18.78 24.72
CA GLU A 415 -20.63 19.50 25.06
C GLU A 415 -19.56 19.44 23.94
N LYS A 416 -19.90 18.90 22.73
CA LYS A 416 -19.08 18.97 21.51
C LYS A 416 -19.91 19.17 20.26
#